data_a1d8910d2bc2d5c631e244021bae17b0
#
_entry.id   a1d8910d2bc2d5c631e244021bae17b0
#
_cell.length_a   1.000
_cell.length_b   1.000
_cell.length_c   1.000
_cell.angle_alpha   90.00
_cell.angle_beta   90.00
_cell.angle_gamma   90.00
#
_symmetry.space_group_name_H-M   'P 1'
#
loop_
_entity.id
_entity.type
_entity.pdbx_description
1 polymer ?
#
loop_
_entity_poly.entity_id
_entity_poly.type
_entity_poly.pdbx_seq_one_letter_code
_entity_poly.pdbx_strand_id
1 'polypeptide(L)'
;TTALSGSATSARPFEAIYSVLQGVANTKYEIKVNGTAYSYTTTDDATTYDATNIATQLVSAIGSLSGFTITNLGTDIVFEKASDFTISAVDGYGSQGSQVIKGSINKFSDLPKRANNGHVVEIVGEATNNFDNYYVKYESSNNTDVGVWRETVKPAIDDNFNTSTMPHLLIRTADGNFRYTPADGNFRYTPADGSTYTISGVTYTVPKWNGRVAGDENSSPHPEFIGQNISDIFFFRNRLGFLSGDNVFMSRAGGFFDLHPETVTTVLDTDPIDIAVSHTKVSTLRHAIPFDETLLIFSDQSQFVLGGGQTFLSPKNVNINVTTEFEASLGAKPVGAGGNVY
;
A
#
# COMPACT_ATOMS: atom_id res chain seq x y z
N THR A 1 -10.76 12.61 12.00
CA THR A 1 -10.01 11.42 11.57
C THR A 1 -8.54 11.75 11.39
N THR A 2 -7.65 10.82 11.71
CA THR A 2 -6.20 11.00 11.53
C THR A 2 -5.56 9.69 11.10
N ALA A 3 -4.49 9.79 10.31
CA ALA A 3 -3.63 8.64 10.05
C ALA A 3 -2.81 8.30 11.31
N LEU A 4 -2.43 7.04 11.46
CA LEU A 4 -1.41 6.65 12.43
C LEU A 4 -0.05 6.93 11.82
N SER A 5 0.81 7.56 12.61
CA SER A 5 2.23 7.54 12.38
C SER A 5 2.69 6.10 12.58
N GLY A 6 2.97 5.42 11.52
CA GLY A 6 3.29 4.01 11.52
C GLY A 6 4.42 3.71 10.57
N SER A 7 5.02 2.57 10.76
CA SER A 7 5.98 2.06 9.82
C SER A 7 5.35 0.83 9.20
N ALA A 8 5.09 0.88 7.91
CA ALA A 8 4.61 -0.25 7.12
C ALA A 8 5.48 -1.50 7.31
N THR A 9 6.73 -1.28 7.67
CA THR A 9 7.65 -2.32 8.12
C THR A 9 8.45 -1.79 9.31
N SER A 10 8.70 -2.63 10.31
CA SER A 10 9.70 -2.31 11.34
C SER A 10 11.02 -1.90 10.68
N ALA A 11 11.80 -1.04 11.35
CA ALA A 11 13.10 -0.62 10.84
C ALA A 11 13.93 -1.85 10.49
N ARG A 12 14.15 -2.06 9.19
CA ARG A 12 14.99 -3.14 8.68
C ARG A 12 16.44 -2.66 8.64
N PRO A 13 17.41 -3.57 8.76
CA PRO A 13 18.81 -3.24 8.48
C PRO A 13 18.96 -2.77 7.03
N PHE A 14 20.03 -2.03 6.75
CA PHE A 14 20.40 -1.72 5.38
C PHE A 14 20.79 -3.00 4.66
N GLU A 15 20.20 -3.24 3.50
CA GLU A 15 20.39 -4.46 2.72
C GLU A 15 20.85 -4.13 1.31
N ALA A 16 21.69 -5.01 0.75
CA ALA A 16 22.05 -5.00 -0.65
C ALA A 16 22.21 -6.44 -1.16
N ILE A 17 21.92 -6.66 -2.43
CA ILE A 17 22.05 -7.96 -3.08
C ILE A 17 23.06 -7.83 -4.21
N TYR A 18 24.09 -8.66 -4.18
CA TYR A 18 24.99 -8.90 -5.31
C TYR A 18 24.53 -10.15 -6.01
N SER A 19 24.34 -10.09 -7.31
CA SER A 19 23.91 -11.21 -8.14
C SER A 19 24.94 -11.52 -9.22
N VAL A 20 25.31 -12.80 -9.35
CA VAL A 20 26.04 -13.30 -10.51
C VAL A 20 25.02 -13.61 -11.61
N LEU A 21 25.01 -12.79 -12.66
CA LEU A 21 24.07 -12.90 -13.78
C LEU A 21 24.53 -13.94 -14.80
N GLN A 22 25.83 -13.98 -15.04
CA GLN A 22 26.45 -14.90 -15.98
C GLN A 22 27.86 -15.25 -15.52
N GLY A 23 28.19 -16.54 -15.54
CA GLY A 23 29.54 -17.02 -15.36
C GLY A 23 30.29 -17.07 -16.69
N VAL A 24 31.48 -16.50 -16.71
CA VAL A 24 32.37 -16.43 -17.90
C VAL A 24 33.76 -16.93 -17.52
N ALA A 25 34.39 -17.72 -18.39
CA ALA A 25 35.75 -18.21 -18.20
C ALA A 25 36.78 -17.07 -18.21
N ASN A 26 37.90 -17.25 -17.54
CA ASN A 26 39.00 -16.30 -17.46
C ASN A 26 38.60 -14.87 -17.10
N THR A 27 37.60 -14.74 -16.23
CA THR A 27 36.98 -13.44 -15.91
C THR A 27 37.07 -13.17 -14.42
N LYS A 28 37.46 -11.94 -14.07
CA LYS A 28 37.50 -11.48 -12.66
C LYS A 28 36.13 -10.93 -12.28
N TYR A 29 35.59 -11.41 -11.17
CA TYR A 29 34.41 -10.88 -10.47
C TYR A 29 34.87 -10.20 -9.19
N GLU A 30 34.38 -8.99 -8.93
CA GLU A 30 34.82 -8.19 -7.79
C GLU A 30 33.61 -7.51 -7.11
N ILE A 31 33.57 -7.61 -5.79
CA ILE A 31 32.65 -6.87 -4.92
C ILE A 31 33.48 -5.88 -4.13
N LYS A 32 33.10 -4.59 -4.14
CA LYS A 32 33.66 -3.59 -3.25
C LYS A 32 32.67 -3.26 -2.16
N VAL A 33 33.06 -3.41 -0.89
CA VAL A 33 32.26 -3.05 0.26
C VAL A 33 33.02 -1.98 1.07
N ASN A 34 32.46 -0.82 1.26
CA ASN A 34 33.09 0.31 1.93
C ASN A 34 34.49 0.64 1.39
N GLY A 35 34.65 0.52 0.06
CA GLY A 35 35.92 0.79 -0.63
C GLY A 35 36.90 -0.40 -0.66
N THR A 36 36.70 -1.44 0.13
CA THR A 36 37.53 -2.63 0.11
C THR A 36 37.07 -3.62 -0.95
N ALA A 37 37.96 -4.04 -1.83
CA ALA A 37 37.69 -4.97 -2.92
C ALA A 37 37.93 -6.43 -2.53
N TYR A 38 36.99 -7.29 -2.87
CA TYR A 38 37.08 -8.75 -2.75
C TYR A 38 36.81 -9.35 -4.12
N SER A 39 37.65 -10.28 -4.56
CA SER A 39 37.52 -10.78 -5.93
C SER A 39 37.81 -12.26 -6.05
N TYR A 40 37.24 -12.85 -7.08
CA TYR A 40 37.49 -14.19 -7.55
C TYR A 40 37.73 -14.16 -9.06
N THR A 41 38.68 -14.90 -9.57
CA THR A 41 38.96 -15.02 -11.01
C THR A 41 38.70 -16.45 -11.46
N THR A 42 37.86 -16.63 -12.42
CA THR A 42 37.50 -17.90 -13.04
C THR A 42 38.62 -18.37 -13.97
N THR A 43 38.67 -19.67 -14.27
CA THR A 43 39.57 -20.28 -15.27
C THR A 43 38.76 -20.86 -16.42
N ASP A 44 39.41 -21.60 -17.31
CA ASP A 44 38.76 -22.35 -18.39
C ASP A 44 37.94 -23.56 -17.92
N ASP A 45 38.11 -23.97 -16.67
CA ASP A 45 37.33 -25.07 -16.08
C ASP A 45 35.88 -24.62 -15.81
N ALA A 46 34.95 -25.35 -16.41
CA ALA A 46 33.50 -25.04 -16.31
C ALA A 46 32.99 -24.96 -14.89
N THR A 47 33.58 -25.67 -13.96
CA THR A 47 33.21 -25.61 -12.54
C THR A 47 33.60 -24.28 -11.89
N THR A 48 34.61 -23.60 -12.37
CA THR A 48 35.10 -22.32 -11.82
C THR A 48 34.26 -21.15 -12.22
N TYR A 49 33.63 -21.19 -13.41
CA TYR A 49 32.75 -20.12 -13.89
C TYR A 49 31.25 -20.48 -13.78
N ASP A 50 30.90 -21.53 -13.04
CA ASP A 50 29.53 -21.70 -12.59
C ASP A 50 29.12 -20.54 -11.68
N ALA A 51 27.95 -19.94 -11.92
CA ALA A 51 27.52 -18.73 -11.22
C ALA A 51 27.40 -18.94 -9.70
N THR A 52 26.94 -20.12 -9.27
CA THR A 52 26.84 -20.48 -7.86
C THR A 52 28.22 -20.63 -7.23
N ASN A 53 29.18 -21.21 -7.98
CA ASN A 53 30.56 -21.31 -7.52
C ASN A 53 31.21 -19.92 -7.38
N ILE A 54 31.03 -19.03 -8.37
CA ILE A 54 31.53 -17.66 -8.32
C ILE A 54 31.03 -16.96 -7.03
N ALA A 55 29.74 -17.01 -6.74
CA ALA A 55 29.16 -16.43 -5.53
C ALA A 55 29.78 -17.06 -4.26
N THR A 56 29.94 -18.37 -4.21
CA THR A 56 30.54 -19.09 -3.09
C THR A 56 32.02 -18.67 -2.87
N GLN A 57 32.78 -18.54 -3.94
CA GLN A 57 34.19 -18.11 -3.84
C GLN A 57 34.31 -16.65 -3.41
N LEU A 58 33.40 -15.78 -3.88
CA LEU A 58 33.36 -14.39 -3.42
C LEU A 58 33.02 -14.28 -1.94
N VAL A 59 32.05 -15.03 -1.43
CA VAL A 59 31.74 -15.09 0.00
C VAL A 59 32.95 -15.60 0.80
N SER A 60 33.66 -16.60 0.29
CA SER A 60 34.89 -17.10 0.91
C SER A 60 36.01 -16.04 0.93
N ALA A 61 36.17 -15.28 -0.16
CA ALA A 61 37.15 -14.20 -0.23
C ALA A 61 36.81 -13.02 0.68
N ILE A 62 35.54 -12.74 0.90
CA ILE A 62 35.05 -11.71 1.83
C ILE A 62 35.28 -12.15 3.28
N GLY A 63 35.03 -13.42 3.57
CA GLY A 63 35.11 -13.95 4.95
C GLY A 63 34.07 -13.28 5.86
N SER A 64 34.48 -12.81 7.00
CA SER A 64 33.62 -12.07 7.94
C SER A 64 33.91 -10.58 7.91
N LEU A 65 32.86 -9.77 7.71
CA LEU A 65 32.94 -8.32 7.82
C LEU A 65 32.27 -7.87 9.12
N SER A 66 32.97 -7.01 9.87
CA SER A 66 32.45 -6.51 11.14
C SER A 66 31.11 -5.76 10.97
N GLY A 67 30.11 -6.23 11.70
CA GLY A 67 28.77 -5.65 11.70
C GLY A 67 27.90 -6.02 10.49
N PHE A 68 28.39 -6.91 9.61
CA PHE A 68 27.58 -7.45 8.51
C PHE A 68 27.09 -8.86 8.80
N THR A 69 25.89 -9.14 8.33
CA THR A 69 25.40 -10.50 8.06
C THR A 69 25.47 -10.72 6.56
N ILE A 70 26.18 -11.78 6.12
CA ILE A 70 26.34 -12.12 4.71
C ILE A 70 25.71 -13.48 4.49
N THR A 71 24.72 -13.54 3.60
CA THR A 71 23.98 -14.77 3.29
C THR A 71 24.17 -15.13 1.82
N ASN A 72 24.67 -16.35 1.57
CA ASN A 72 24.78 -16.89 0.21
C ASN A 72 23.48 -17.64 -0.13
N LEU A 73 22.75 -17.17 -1.15
CA LEU A 73 21.50 -17.75 -1.65
C LEU A 73 21.67 -18.40 -3.04
N GLY A 74 22.84 -18.96 -3.31
CA GLY A 74 23.19 -19.56 -4.60
C GLY A 74 23.93 -18.59 -5.50
N THR A 75 23.26 -18.01 -6.50
CA THR A 75 23.84 -16.98 -7.37
C THR A 75 23.78 -15.58 -6.75
N ASP A 76 23.03 -15.41 -5.67
CA ASP A 76 22.76 -14.14 -5.02
C ASP A 76 23.41 -14.09 -3.63
N ILE A 77 24.08 -13.00 -3.28
CA ILE A 77 24.72 -12.77 -1.99
C ILE A 77 24.04 -11.56 -1.35
N VAL A 78 23.41 -11.77 -0.21
CA VAL A 78 22.76 -10.69 0.55
C VAL A 78 23.70 -10.15 1.61
N PHE A 79 23.83 -8.84 1.66
CA PHE A 79 24.58 -8.08 2.66
C PHE A 79 23.59 -7.31 3.52
N GLU A 80 23.63 -7.50 4.83
CA GLU A 80 22.81 -6.77 5.80
C GLU A 80 23.70 -6.10 6.83
N LYS A 81 23.35 -4.87 7.21
CA LYS A 81 24.03 -4.12 8.27
C LYS A 81 23.06 -3.15 8.96
N ALA A 82 23.26 -2.94 10.28
CA ALA A 82 22.45 -1.98 11.04
C ALA A 82 22.65 -0.52 10.63
N SER A 83 23.81 -0.19 10.03
CA SER A 83 24.14 1.16 9.52
C SER A 83 24.37 1.14 8.01
N ASP A 84 24.18 2.25 7.35
CA ASP A 84 24.40 2.36 5.91
C ASP A 84 25.84 2.01 5.50
N PHE A 85 25.99 1.49 4.28
CA PHE A 85 27.26 1.05 3.71
C PHE A 85 27.28 1.24 2.19
N THR A 86 28.46 1.32 1.61
CA THR A 86 28.63 1.36 0.16
C THR A 86 28.97 -0.02 -0.39
N ILE A 87 28.40 -0.37 -1.52
CA ILE A 87 28.67 -1.62 -2.23
C ILE A 87 28.62 -1.37 -3.74
N SER A 88 29.51 -2.03 -4.48
CA SER A 88 29.49 -2.01 -5.94
C SER A 88 30.02 -3.33 -6.51
N ALA A 89 29.62 -3.66 -7.73
CA ALA A 89 30.08 -4.80 -8.48
C ALA A 89 30.95 -4.32 -9.67
N VAL A 90 31.98 -5.07 -9.95
CA VAL A 90 32.80 -4.92 -11.17
C VAL A 90 33.10 -6.33 -11.68
N ASP A 91 32.97 -6.54 -12.98
CA ASP A 91 33.40 -7.78 -13.62
C ASP A 91 34.22 -7.49 -14.88
N GLY A 92 35.01 -8.47 -15.28
CA GLY A 92 35.83 -8.41 -16.50
C GLY A 92 35.02 -8.63 -17.77
N TYR A 93 33.69 -8.71 -17.69
CA TYR A 93 32.79 -8.95 -18.83
C TYR A 93 31.91 -7.72 -19.14
N GLY A 94 32.48 -6.54 -19.00
CA GLY A 94 31.80 -5.27 -19.36
C GLY A 94 30.61 -4.94 -18.45
N SER A 95 30.65 -5.34 -17.17
CA SER A 95 29.56 -5.16 -16.20
C SER A 95 28.24 -5.84 -16.60
N GLN A 96 28.32 -6.97 -17.32
CA GLN A 96 27.19 -7.80 -17.70
C GLN A 96 27.14 -9.13 -16.93
N GLY A 97 28.24 -9.51 -16.28
CA GLY A 97 28.36 -10.76 -15.52
C GLY A 97 27.81 -10.67 -14.11
N SER A 98 27.66 -9.47 -13.57
CA SER A 98 27.19 -9.25 -12.19
C SER A 98 26.50 -7.92 -12.01
N GLN A 99 25.67 -7.84 -10.97
CA GLN A 99 25.00 -6.59 -10.59
C GLN A 99 24.92 -6.44 -9.06
N VAL A 100 24.71 -5.23 -8.60
CA VAL A 100 24.35 -4.90 -7.22
C VAL A 100 23.05 -4.14 -7.19
N ILE A 101 22.14 -4.58 -6.35
CA ILE A 101 20.88 -3.88 -6.06
C ILE A 101 20.93 -3.44 -4.61
N LYS A 102 20.80 -2.12 -4.40
CA LYS A 102 20.72 -1.54 -3.07
C LYS A 102 19.68 -0.44 -3.07
N GLY A 103 18.52 -0.76 -2.50
CA GLY A 103 17.41 0.17 -2.33
C GLY A 103 16.54 0.36 -3.56
N SER A 104 17.10 0.49 -4.77
CA SER A 104 16.30 0.71 -5.99
C SER A 104 16.87 0.01 -7.21
N ILE A 105 16.01 -0.21 -8.21
CA ILE A 105 16.32 -0.74 -9.54
C ILE A 105 15.35 -0.20 -10.58
N ASN A 106 15.76 -0.14 -11.84
CA ASN A 106 14.94 0.46 -12.89
C ASN A 106 13.83 -0.45 -13.41
N LYS A 107 14.01 -1.76 -13.35
CA LYS A 107 13.05 -2.71 -13.93
C LYS A 107 12.78 -3.87 -12.98
N PHE A 108 11.52 -4.23 -12.86
CA PHE A 108 11.10 -5.41 -12.09
C PHE A 108 11.75 -6.71 -12.58
N SER A 109 11.95 -6.83 -13.90
CA SER A 109 12.59 -8.02 -14.51
C SER A 109 14.04 -8.26 -14.08
N ASP A 110 14.71 -7.20 -13.59
CA ASP A 110 16.11 -7.26 -13.22
C ASP A 110 16.30 -7.59 -11.72
N LEU A 111 15.19 -7.81 -11.00
CA LEU A 111 15.22 -8.25 -9.61
C LEU A 111 15.83 -9.67 -9.50
N PRO A 112 16.59 -9.94 -8.43
CA PRO A 112 17.17 -11.25 -8.19
C PRO A 112 16.08 -12.28 -7.93
N LYS A 113 16.37 -13.54 -8.23
CA LYS A 113 15.43 -14.65 -7.98
C LYS A 113 15.27 -14.96 -6.50
N ARG A 114 16.26 -14.58 -5.67
CA ARG A 114 16.29 -14.83 -4.24
C ARG A 114 16.74 -13.59 -3.49
N ALA A 115 16.09 -13.35 -2.36
CA ALA A 115 16.43 -12.32 -1.41
C ALA A 115 16.07 -12.77 0.01
N ASN A 116 16.45 -12.04 1.02
CA ASN A 116 15.96 -12.28 2.38
C ASN A 116 14.45 -11.94 2.44
N ASN A 117 13.70 -12.77 3.17
CA ASN A 117 12.28 -12.53 3.37
C ASN A 117 12.05 -11.13 3.95
N GLY A 118 11.17 -10.36 3.31
CA GLY A 118 10.86 -8.99 3.69
C GLY A 118 11.82 -7.94 3.12
N HIS A 119 12.81 -8.29 2.29
CA HIS A 119 13.64 -7.30 1.58
C HIS A 119 12.77 -6.42 0.68
N VAL A 120 12.96 -5.10 0.76
CA VAL A 120 12.18 -4.14 -0.02
C VAL A 120 13.08 -3.41 -1.00
N VAL A 121 12.62 -3.31 -2.24
CA VAL A 121 13.30 -2.59 -3.32
C VAL A 121 12.31 -1.64 -3.99
N GLU A 122 12.76 -0.42 -4.29
CA GLU A 122 12.02 0.52 -5.10
C GLU A 122 12.25 0.23 -6.58
N ILE A 123 11.19 0.09 -7.34
CA ILE A 123 11.25 0.06 -8.79
C ILE A 123 11.07 1.51 -9.26
N VAL A 124 12.12 2.05 -9.83
CA VAL A 124 12.14 3.45 -10.28
C VAL A 124 11.67 3.50 -11.73
N GLY A 125 10.56 4.19 -11.97
CA GLY A 125 10.06 4.48 -13.31
C GLY A 125 10.95 5.45 -14.09
N GLU A 126 10.36 6.43 -14.75
CA GLU A 126 11.14 7.47 -15.42
C GLU A 126 11.78 8.42 -14.40
N ALA A 127 13.05 8.76 -14.58
CA ALA A 127 13.83 9.59 -13.66
C ALA A 127 13.23 11.00 -13.37
N THR A 128 12.30 11.44 -14.19
CA THR A 128 11.60 12.73 -14.09
C THR A 128 10.21 12.65 -13.49
N ASN A 129 9.69 11.43 -13.25
CA ASN A 129 8.33 11.20 -12.77
C ASN A 129 8.29 10.23 -11.60
N ASN A 130 8.31 10.77 -10.38
CA ASN A 130 8.26 9.96 -9.15
C ASN A 130 6.91 9.27 -8.91
N PHE A 131 5.87 9.59 -9.69
CA PHE A 131 4.57 8.93 -9.59
C PHE A 131 4.56 7.51 -10.18
N ASP A 132 5.55 7.18 -11.00
CA ASP A 132 5.70 5.84 -11.60
C ASP A 132 6.50 4.88 -10.70
N ASN A 133 7.03 5.38 -9.57
CA ASN A 133 7.78 4.57 -8.64
C ASN A 133 6.84 3.71 -7.79
N TYR A 134 7.22 2.48 -7.57
CA TYR A 134 6.51 1.58 -6.66
C TYR A 134 7.51 0.70 -5.90
N TYR A 135 7.04 0.09 -4.83
CA TYR A 135 7.86 -0.70 -3.93
C TYR A 135 7.48 -2.16 -4.01
N VAL A 136 8.47 -3.03 -3.98
CA VAL A 136 8.25 -4.47 -3.95
C VAL A 136 9.00 -5.09 -2.80
N LYS A 137 8.37 -6.08 -2.17
CA LYS A 137 8.89 -6.85 -1.05
C LYS A 137 9.05 -8.30 -1.46
N TYR A 138 10.16 -8.90 -1.11
CA TYR A 138 10.36 -10.33 -1.30
C TYR A 138 9.66 -11.13 -0.21
N GLU A 139 8.83 -12.07 -0.60
CA GLU A 139 8.09 -12.96 0.29
C GLU A 139 8.49 -14.41 0.05
N SER A 140 9.09 -15.03 1.06
CA SER A 140 9.40 -16.45 1.10
C SER A 140 9.08 -17.03 2.47
N SER A 141 8.83 -18.34 2.54
CA SER A 141 8.58 -19.02 3.81
C SER A 141 9.81 -19.06 4.71
N ASN A 142 10.99 -19.00 4.10
CA ASN A 142 12.29 -18.88 4.77
C ASN A 142 13.28 -18.21 3.80
N ASN A 143 14.47 -17.81 4.31
CA ASN A 143 15.46 -17.12 3.50
C ASN A 143 16.17 -18.02 2.47
N THR A 144 15.92 -19.32 2.45
CA THR A 144 16.56 -20.29 1.55
C THR A 144 15.69 -20.71 0.41
N ASP A 145 14.36 -20.57 0.54
CA ASP A 145 13.40 -20.97 -0.49
C ASP A 145 13.25 -19.89 -1.56
N VAL A 146 12.84 -20.33 -2.74
CA VAL A 146 12.42 -19.41 -3.79
C VAL A 146 11.13 -18.74 -3.33
N GLY A 147 11.14 -17.42 -3.30
CA GLY A 147 9.99 -16.59 -2.98
C GLY A 147 9.46 -15.84 -4.20
N VAL A 148 8.63 -14.85 -3.93
CA VAL A 148 8.06 -13.97 -4.95
C VAL A 148 8.20 -12.51 -4.52
N TRP A 149 8.44 -11.63 -5.49
CA TRP A 149 8.37 -10.20 -5.29
C TRP A 149 6.92 -9.76 -5.42
N ARG A 150 6.43 -9.07 -4.40
CA ARG A 150 5.06 -8.50 -4.37
C ARG A 150 5.11 -7.02 -4.10
N GLU A 151 4.19 -6.31 -4.73
CA GLU A 151 4.00 -4.89 -4.46
C GLU A 151 3.72 -4.65 -2.97
N THR A 152 4.25 -3.56 -2.43
CA THR A 152 4.16 -3.22 -1.02
C THR A 152 4.19 -1.70 -0.80
N VAL A 153 3.98 -1.31 0.43
CA VAL A 153 4.09 0.09 0.85
C VAL A 153 5.56 0.47 1.06
N LYS A 154 5.90 1.70 0.72
CA LYS A 154 7.19 2.31 1.08
C LYS A 154 7.47 2.13 2.56
N PRO A 155 8.66 1.67 2.96
CA PRO A 155 9.02 1.55 4.36
C PRO A 155 9.02 2.89 5.10
N ALA A 156 8.65 2.86 6.38
CA ALA A 156 8.74 3.97 7.32
C ALA A 156 7.88 5.21 6.97
N ILE A 157 6.73 4.99 6.33
CA ILE A 157 5.69 6.02 6.15
C ILE A 157 4.45 5.71 6.97
N ASP A 158 3.56 6.69 7.10
CA ASP A 158 2.24 6.49 7.69
C ASP A 158 1.40 5.60 6.76
N ASP A 159 1.07 4.39 7.21
CA ASP A 159 0.35 3.40 6.42
C ASP A 159 -1.04 3.05 6.98
N ASN A 160 -1.31 3.40 8.22
CA ASN A 160 -2.52 3.01 8.93
C ASN A 160 -3.35 4.21 9.41
N PHE A 161 -4.60 3.94 9.81
CA PHE A 161 -5.51 4.93 10.38
C PHE A 161 -5.52 4.88 11.91
N ASN A 162 -5.69 6.04 12.53
CA ASN A 162 -6.00 6.09 13.96
C ASN A 162 -7.44 5.66 14.19
N THR A 163 -7.65 4.41 14.56
CA THR A 163 -8.97 3.80 14.71
C THR A 163 -9.85 4.49 15.74
N SER A 164 -9.26 5.19 16.73
CA SER A 164 -10.02 5.94 17.75
C SER A 164 -10.67 7.21 17.19
N THR A 165 -10.22 7.71 16.04
CA THR A 165 -10.77 8.90 15.36
C THR A 165 -11.58 8.55 14.10
N MET A 166 -11.48 7.31 13.63
CA MET A 166 -12.27 6.80 12.52
C MET A 166 -13.71 6.48 12.96
N PRO A 167 -14.67 6.35 12.03
CA PRO A 167 -16.02 5.94 12.36
C PRO A 167 -16.05 4.62 13.12
N HIS A 168 -16.82 4.58 14.19
CA HIS A 168 -16.99 3.40 15.03
C HIS A 168 -18.15 2.53 14.52
N LEU A 169 -18.17 1.26 14.95
CA LEU A 169 -19.13 0.29 14.49
C LEU A 169 -20.17 -0.03 15.54
N LEU A 170 -21.38 -0.26 15.07
CA LEU A 170 -22.46 -0.85 15.82
C LEU A 170 -22.71 -2.27 15.27
N ILE A 171 -22.35 -3.29 16.04
CA ILE A 171 -22.42 -4.68 15.60
C ILE A 171 -23.59 -5.36 16.28
N ARG A 172 -24.50 -5.95 15.47
CA ARG A 172 -25.56 -6.82 15.97
C ARG A 172 -25.00 -8.18 16.37
N THR A 173 -25.24 -8.60 17.59
CA THR A 173 -24.78 -9.86 18.14
C THR A 173 -25.85 -10.97 18.03
N ALA A 174 -25.45 -12.22 18.24
CA ALA A 174 -26.33 -13.40 18.08
C ALA A 174 -27.50 -13.42 19.08
N ASP A 175 -27.35 -12.72 20.20
CA ASP A 175 -28.43 -12.51 21.19
C ASP A 175 -29.47 -11.47 20.74
N GLY A 176 -29.33 -10.93 19.54
CA GLY A 176 -30.25 -9.93 18.99
C GLY A 176 -29.98 -8.50 19.41
N ASN A 177 -29.00 -8.27 20.28
CA ASN A 177 -28.62 -6.95 20.76
C ASN A 177 -27.57 -6.29 19.84
N PHE A 178 -27.42 -4.98 20.00
CA PHE A 178 -26.34 -4.24 19.40
C PHE A 178 -25.27 -3.97 20.43
N ARG A 179 -23.99 -4.17 20.03
CA ARG A 179 -22.89 -3.94 20.93
C ARG A 179 -22.31 -2.55 20.75
N TYR A 180 -22.46 -1.77 21.82
CA TYR A 180 -21.53 -0.75 22.21
C TYR A 180 -20.59 -1.35 23.25
N THR A 181 -19.32 -1.04 23.25
CA THR A 181 -18.44 -1.45 24.35
C THR A 181 -18.49 -0.40 25.44
N PRO A 182 -18.32 -0.73 26.69
CA PRO A 182 -18.49 -1.89 27.48
C PRO A 182 -19.44 -1.74 28.67
N ALA A 183 -19.49 -2.76 29.45
CA ALA A 183 -20.32 -3.00 30.60
C ALA A 183 -19.95 -2.23 31.89
N ASP A 184 -19.31 -1.09 31.86
CA ASP A 184 -19.03 -0.24 33.00
C ASP A 184 -20.05 0.90 33.17
N GLY A 185 -21.17 0.80 32.48
CA GLY A 185 -22.21 1.83 32.47
C GLY A 185 -21.97 2.97 31.48
N ASN A 186 -20.84 3.00 30.78
CA ASN A 186 -20.54 3.99 29.75
C ASN A 186 -20.70 3.38 28.38
N PHE A 187 -21.37 4.10 27.48
CA PHE A 187 -21.44 3.70 26.06
C PHE A 187 -20.09 3.97 25.40
N ARG A 188 -19.45 2.93 24.92
CA ARG A 188 -18.29 3.03 24.05
C ARG A 188 -18.60 2.38 22.72
N TYR A 189 -18.13 2.96 21.66
CA TYR A 189 -18.19 2.36 20.33
C TYR A 189 -17.07 1.34 20.19
N THR A 190 -17.33 0.28 19.48
CA THR A 190 -16.30 -0.66 19.11
C THR A 190 -15.53 -0.10 17.91
N PRO A 191 -14.26 0.26 18.05
CA PRO A 191 -13.48 0.75 16.90
C PRO A 191 -13.23 -0.36 15.91
N ALA A 192 -13.08 -0.02 14.64
CA ALA A 192 -12.72 -0.95 13.58
C ALA A 192 -11.20 -1.22 13.59
N ASP A 193 -10.73 -1.89 14.62
CA ASP A 193 -9.30 -2.14 14.88
C ASP A 193 -8.89 -3.62 14.72
N GLY A 194 -9.83 -4.50 14.35
CA GLY A 194 -9.58 -5.93 14.20
C GLY A 194 -9.61 -6.70 15.53
N SER A 195 -10.02 -6.09 16.65
CA SER A 195 -10.13 -6.78 17.92
C SER A 195 -11.21 -7.87 17.90
N THR A 196 -11.12 -8.82 18.82
CA THR A 196 -12.11 -9.89 19.00
C THR A 196 -12.76 -9.82 20.35
N TYR A 197 -14.01 -10.30 20.43
CA TYR A 197 -14.73 -10.46 21.69
C TYR A 197 -15.70 -11.64 21.60
N THR A 198 -16.01 -12.24 22.73
CA THR A 198 -16.89 -13.44 22.80
C THR A 198 -18.16 -13.13 23.59
N ILE A 199 -19.32 -13.41 23.00
CA ILE A 199 -20.63 -13.26 23.63
C ILE A 199 -21.38 -14.59 23.48
N SER A 200 -21.85 -15.14 24.60
CA SER A 200 -22.59 -16.41 24.60
C SER A 200 -21.89 -17.54 23.82
N GLY A 201 -20.56 -17.60 23.92
CA GLY A 201 -19.74 -18.62 23.23
C GLY A 201 -19.46 -18.34 21.75
N VAL A 202 -19.99 -17.27 21.18
CA VAL A 202 -19.71 -16.86 19.81
C VAL A 202 -18.64 -15.76 19.80
N THR A 203 -17.56 -15.99 19.04
CA THR A 203 -16.48 -15.00 18.87
C THR A 203 -16.80 -14.10 17.69
N TYR A 204 -16.76 -12.81 17.92
CA TYR A 204 -16.93 -11.76 16.93
C TYR A 204 -15.59 -11.10 16.67
N THR A 205 -15.26 -10.86 15.41
CA THR A 205 -14.12 -10.05 15.01
C THR A 205 -14.63 -8.68 14.55
N VAL A 206 -14.11 -7.63 15.14
CA VAL A 206 -14.40 -6.26 14.69
C VAL A 206 -13.63 -6.03 13.39
N PRO A 207 -14.29 -5.62 12.30
CA PRO A 207 -13.58 -5.26 11.09
C PRO A 207 -12.53 -4.17 11.35
N LYS A 208 -11.40 -4.25 10.68
CA LYS A 208 -10.32 -3.27 10.79
C LYS A 208 -10.36 -2.30 9.62
N TRP A 209 -10.14 -1.02 9.88
CA TRP A 209 -9.79 -0.06 8.84
C TRP A 209 -8.41 -0.45 8.31
N ASN A 210 -8.37 -0.95 7.08
CA ASN A 210 -7.13 -1.40 6.46
C ASN A 210 -6.31 -0.19 6.02
N GLY A 211 -5.03 -0.23 6.34
CA GLY A 211 -4.09 0.79 5.92
C GLY A 211 -3.73 0.69 4.43
N ARG A 212 -2.76 1.48 4.04
CA ARG A 212 -2.15 1.45 2.71
C ARG A 212 -1.51 0.08 2.47
N VAL A 213 -1.70 -0.50 1.30
CA VAL A 213 -1.16 -1.82 0.94
C VAL A 213 -0.09 -1.76 -0.14
N ALA A 214 -0.03 -0.64 -0.86
CA ALA A 214 0.93 -0.41 -1.93
C ALA A 214 1.29 1.08 -2.05
N GLY A 215 2.45 1.37 -2.62
CA GLY A 215 2.89 2.72 -2.96
C GLY A 215 3.39 3.57 -1.79
N ASP A 216 3.30 4.88 -1.96
CA ASP A 216 3.72 5.88 -0.98
C ASP A 216 2.70 7.01 -0.86
N GLU A 217 3.10 8.14 -0.24
CA GLU A 217 2.20 9.28 -0.03
C GLU A 217 1.77 9.97 -1.33
N ASN A 218 2.53 9.79 -2.42
CA ASN A 218 2.23 10.39 -3.73
C ASN A 218 1.40 9.45 -4.59
N SER A 219 1.78 8.17 -4.67
CA SER A 219 1.15 7.17 -5.53
C SER A 219 -0.10 6.54 -4.91
N SER A 220 -0.20 6.54 -3.58
CA SER A 220 -1.35 6.05 -2.81
C SER A 220 -1.63 7.00 -1.63
N PRO A 221 -2.09 8.24 -1.87
CA PRO A 221 -2.34 9.20 -0.80
C PRO A 221 -3.41 8.70 0.16
N HIS A 222 -3.42 9.22 1.38
CA HIS A 222 -4.56 9.03 2.27
C HIS A 222 -5.79 9.74 1.70
N PRO A 223 -7.01 9.21 1.96
CA PRO A 223 -8.25 9.85 1.57
C PRO A 223 -8.34 11.32 2.03
N GLU A 224 -8.88 12.19 1.21
CA GLU A 224 -9.02 13.64 1.49
C GLU A 224 -9.80 13.93 2.79
N PHE A 225 -10.67 13.03 3.25
CA PHE A 225 -11.40 13.23 4.50
C PHE A 225 -10.52 13.02 5.76
N ILE A 226 -9.29 12.51 5.62
CA ILE A 226 -8.37 12.37 6.75
C ILE A 226 -7.94 13.75 7.26
N GLY A 227 -8.06 13.97 8.57
CA GLY A 227 -7.86 15.27 9.18
C GLY A 227 -9.09 16.17 9.16
N GLN A 228 -10.16 15.78 8.49
CA GLN A 228 -11.40 16.55 8.34
C GLN A 228 -12.56 15.92 9.14
N ASN A 229 -13.68 16.64 9.18
CA ASN A 229 -14.93 16.15 9.78
C ASN A 229 -15.78 15.44 8.72
N ILE A 230 -16.30 14.27 9.06
CA ILE A 230 -17.26 13.56 8.22
C ILE A 230 -18.66 14.15 8.47
N SER A 231 -19.32 14.62 7.42
CA SER A 231 -20.67 15.20 7.48
C SER A 231 -21.75 14.14 7.38
N ASP A 232 -21.57 13.13 6.52
CA ASP A 232 -22.50 12.02 6.33
C ASP A 232 -21.79 10.74 5.93
N ILE A 233 -22.44 9.60 6.20
CA ILE A 233 -22.01 8.26 5.84
C ILE A 233 -23.12 7.62 5.04
N PHE A 234 -22.79 7.02 3.89
CA PHE A 234 -23.77 6.41 3.00
C PHE A 234 -23.24 5.09 2.42
N PHE A 235 -24.15 4.33 1.82
CA PHE A 235 -23.84 3.11 1.12
C PHE A 235 -24.37 3.20 -0.31
N PHE A 236 -23.50 3.08 -1.30
CA PHE A 236 -23.87 3.19 -2.68
C PHE A 236 -23.02 2.30 -3.59
N ARG A 237 -23.66 1.55 -4.50
CA ARG A 237 -22.97 0.70 -5.49
C ARG A 237 -21.87 -0.19 -4.87
N ASN A 238 -22.22 -0.89 -3.77
CA ASN A 238 -21.34 -1.80 -3.03
C ASN A 238 -20.07 -1.12 -2.48
N ARG A 239 -20.16 0.17 -2.14
CA ARG A 239 -19.10 0.97 -1.53
C ARG A 239 -19.63 1.69 -0.29
N LEU A 240 -18.80 1.78 0.74
CA LEU A 240 -19.02 2.65 1.90
C LEU A 240 -18.52 4.05 1.55
N GLY A 241 -19.36 5.06 1.69
CA GLY A 241 -19.02 6.43 1.32
C GLY A 241 -19.06 7.39 2.48
N PHE A 242 -18.28 8.46 2.36
CA PHE A 242 -18.19 9.57 3.31
C PHE A 242 -18.30 10.89 2.58
N LEU A 243 -19.01 11.85 3.19
CA LEU A 243 -18.97 13.25 2.79
C LEU A 243 -18.08 14.02 3.76
N SER A 244 -17.19 14.84 3.26
CA SER A 244 -16.28 15.68 4.05
C SER A 244 -15.96 16.98 3.31
N GLY A 245 -16.36 18.12 3.87
CA GLY A 245 -16.18 19.39 3.17
C GLY A 245 -16.92 19.41 1.83
N ASP A 246 -16.19 19.58 0.75
CA ASP A 246 -16.66 19.51 -0.65
C ASP A 246 -16.30 18.19 -1.35
N ASN A 247 -15.80 17.23 -0.58
CA ASN A 247 -15.30 15.96 -1.10
C ASN A 247 -16.27 14.80 -0.85
N VAL A 248 -16.33 13.89 -1.82
CA VAL A 248 -17.02 12.60 -1.76
C VAL A 248 -15.99 11.50 -1.87
N PHE A 249 -15.86 10.75 -0.81
CA PHE A 249 -15.00 9.56 -0.77
C PHE A 249 -15.85 8.29 -0.77
N MET A 250 -15.39 7.25 -1.49
CA MET A 250 -16.00 5.91 -1.44
C MET A 250 -14.90 4.84 -1.35
N SER A 251 -15.10 3.86 -0.48
CA SER A 251 -14.22 2.72 -0.31
C SER A 251 -14.05 1.89 -1.59
N ARG A 252 -13.15 0.92 -1.58
CA ARG A 252 -13.09 -0.11 -2.62
C ARG A 252 -14.45 -0.81 -2.76
N ALA A 253 -14.79 -1.20 -3.99
CA ALA A 253 -16.01 -1.97 -4.24
C ALA A 253 -15.93 -3.33 -3.55
N GLY A 254 -16.89 -3.61 -2.66
CA GLY A 254 -16.92 -4.82 -1.83
C GLY A 254 -15.94 -4.83 -0.64
N GLY A 255 -15.03 -3.86 -0.56
CA GLY A 255 -14.08 -3.70 0.53
C GLY A 255 -14.38 -2.45 1.35
N PHE A 256 -15.35 -2.51 2.26
CA PHE A 256 -15.87 -1.34 2.98
C PHE A 256 -14.89 -0.68 3.94
N PHE A 257 -13.85 -1.42 4.33
CA PHE A 257 -12.77 -0.97 5.20
C PHE A 257 -11.46 -0.74 4.45
N ASP A 258 -11.47 -0.89 3.11
CA ASP A 258 -10.34 -0.69 2.23
C ASP A 258 -10.45 0.70 1.61
N LEU A 259 -9.64 1.63 2.09
CA LEU A 259 -9.69 3.04 1.72
C LEU A 259 -8.53 3.47 0.82
N HIS A 260 -7.65 2.54 0.45
CA HIS A 260 -6.53 2.74 -0.46
C HIS A 260 -6.64 1.82 -1.68
N PRO A 261 -6.02 2.15 -2.82
CA PRO A 261 -5.94 1.26 -3.97
C PRO A 261 -5.17 -0.03 -3.62
N GLU A 262 -5.48 -1.12 -4.32
CA GLU A 262 -4.80 -2.41 -4.15
C GLU A 262 -3.41 -2.42 -4.77
N THR A 263 -3.23 -1.69 -5.84
CA THR A 263 -1.98 -1.52 -6.56
C THR A 263 -1.84 -0.08 -7.04
N VAL A 264 -0.61 0.40 -7.18
CA VAL A 264 -0.34 1.73 -7.74
C VAL A 264 0.16 1.66 -9.19
N THR A 265 0.41 0.46 -9.72
CA THR A 265 0.86 0.28 -11.09
C THR A 265 -0.24 0.44 -12.13
N THR A 266 -1.49 0.33 -11.74
CA THR A 266 -2.67 0.54 -12.60
C THR A 266 -3.89 0.91 -11.75
N VAL A 267 -4.77 1.74 -12.29
CA VAL A 267 -6.05 2.06 -11.65
C VAL A 267 -7.04 0.94 -11.94
N LEU A 268 -7.53 0.29 -10.89
CA LEU A 268 -8.57 -0.73 -10.97
C LEU A 268 -9.97 -0.11 -10.89
N ASP A 269 -10.95 -0.75 -11.53
CA ASP A 269 -12.34 -0.30 -11.44
C ASP A 269 -12.94 -0.46 -10.04
N THR A 270 -12.32 -1.32 -9.24
CA THR A 270 -12.68 -1.55 -7.83
C THR A 270 -12.04 -0.57 -6.86
N ASP A 271 -11.04 0.20 -7.27
CA ASP A 271 -10.32 1.12 -6.39
C ASP A 271 -11.22 2.18 -5.75
N PRO A 272 -10.80 2.77 -4.62
CA PRO A 272 -11.54 3.84 -3.98
C PRO A 272 -11.78 5.01 -4.94
N ILE A 273 -12.86 5.74 -4.68
CA ILE A 273 -13.21 6.97 -5.39
C ILE A 273 -13.03 8.12 -4.42
N ASP A 274 -12.26 9.11 -4.83
CA ASP A 274 -12.02 10.34 -4.07
C ASP A 274 -12.17 11.52 -5.04
N ILE A 275 -13.25 12.29 -4.89
CA ILE A 275 -13.61 13.32 -5.86
C ILE A 275 -14.21 14.54 -5.17
N ALA A 276 -13.66 15.72 -5.46
CA ALA A 276 -14.18 16.99 -4.99
C ALA A 276 -15.24 17.54 -5.95
N VAL A 277 -16.21 18.24 -5.39
CA VAL A 277 -17.18 18.99 -6.17
C VAL A 277 -16.53 20.27 -6.69
N SER A 278 -16.46 20.41 -8.01
CA SER A 278 -16.01 21.65 -8.64
C SER A 278 -17.21 22.55 -8.93
N HIS A 279 -17.41 23.59 -8.10
CA HIS A 279 -18.49 24.57 -8.27
C HIS A 279 -18.01 25.97 -7.97
N THR A 280 -18.66 26.98 -8.57
CA THR A 280 -18.34 28.40 -8.37
C THR A 280 -18.66 28.92 -6.97
N LYS A 281 -19.57 28.25 -6.27
CA LYS A 281 -19.92 28.55 -4.87
C LYS A 281 -19.23 27.55 -3.96
N VAL A 282 -18.76 28.00 -2.81
CA VAL A 282 -18.25 27.11 -1.76
C VAL A 282 -19.42 26.25 -1.27
N SER A 283 -19.32 24.94 -1.48
CA SER A 283 -20.39 24.00 -1.15
C SER A 283 -19.89 22.99 -0.13
N THR A 284 -20.37 23.09 1.11
CA THR A 284 -20.15 22.03 2.10
C THR A 284 -21.20 20.95 1.92
N LEU A 285 -20.78 19.75 1.59
CA LEU A 285 -21.66 18.60 1.41
C LEU A 285 -22.19 18.12 2.76
N ARG A 286 -23.52 17.96 2.87
CA ARG A 286 -24.20 17.65 4.12
C ARG A 286 -24.83 16.28 4.14
N HIS A 287 -25.54 15.91 3.08
CA HIS A 287 -26.28 14.66 3.03
C HIS A 287 -26.12 13.98 1.68
N ALA A 288 -26.04 12.66 1.70
CA ALA A 288 -26.03 11.82 0.51
C ALA A 288 -27.17 10.80 0.59
N ILE A 289 -27.91 10.64 -0.49
CA ILE A 289 -29.04 9.70 -0.58
C ILE A 289 -28.91 8.90 -1.86
N PRO A 290 -28.75 7.56 -1.78
CA PRO A 290 -28.93 6.71 -2.93
C PRO A 290 -30.37 6.84 -3.46
N PHE A 291 -30.50 7.22 -4.72
CA PHE A 291 -31.81 7.37 -5.37
C PHE A 291 -31.73 6.83 -6.79
N ASP A 292 -32.53 5.81 -7.06
CA ASP A 292 -32.49 5.07 -8.31
C ASP A 292 -31.06 4.59 -8.64
N GLU A 293 -30.50 4.92 -9.77
CA GLU A 293 -29.15 4.52 -10.18
C GLU A 293 -28.06 5.53 -9.81
N THR A 294 -28.43 6.63 -9.14
CA THR A 294 -27.54 7.75 -8.83
C THR A 294 -27.45 8.01 -7.33
N LEU A 295 -26.46 8.80 -6.93
CA LEU A 295 -26.35 9.33 -5.59
C LEU A 295 -26.67 10.82 -5.63
N LEU A 296 -27.75 11.21 -4.97
CA LEU A 296 -28.09 12.61 -4.76
C LEU A 296 -27.30 13.15 -3.58
N ILE A 297 -26.66 14.29 -3.77
CA ILE A 297 -25.83 14.93 -2.74
C ILE A 297 -26.35 16.35 -2.53
N PHE A 298 -26.55 16.68 -1.27
CA PHE A 298 -27.08 17.96 -0.83
C PHE A 298 -26.01 18.77 -0.13
N SER A 299 -25.80 19.99 -0.59
CA SER A 299 -25.00 21.00 0.10
C SER A 299 -25.89 22.13 0.64
N ASP A 300 -25.28 23.11 1.26
CA ASP A 300 -25.97 24.27 1.81
C ASP A 300 -26.73 25.07 0.73
N GLN A 301 -26.21 25.12 -0.51
CA GLN A 301 -26.72 26.00 -1.58
C GLN A 301 -26.98 25.30 -2.92
N SER A 302 -26.59 24.03 -3.05
CA SER A 302 -26.70 23.32 -4.34
C SER A 302 -26.92 21.83 -4.10
N GLN A 303 -27.56 21.19 -5.09
CA GLN A 303 -27.76 19.76 -5.13
C GLN A 303 -26.98 19.18 -6.31
N PHE A 304 -26.38 18.03 -6.08
CA PHE A 304 -25.55 17.36 -7.06
C PHE A 304 -26.03 15.93 -7.29
N VAL A 305 -25.73 15.43 -8.46
CA VAL A 305 -25.88 14.01 -8.80
C VAL A 305 -24.51 13.42 -9.08
N LEU A 306 -24.17 12.36 -8.35
CA LEU A 306 -22.99 11.54 -8.61
C LEU A 306 -23.42 10.26 -9.30
N GLY A 307 -22.71 9.92 -10.39
CA GLY A 307 -22.93 8.68 -11.14
C GLY A 307 -21.73 8.29 -11.98
N GLY A 308 -21.82 7.12 -12.61
CA GLY A 308 -20.80 6.58 -13.54
C GLY A 308 -21.28 6.56 -15.01
N GLY A 309 -22.26 7.40 -15.37
CA GLY A 309 -22.90 7.32 -16.69
C GLY A 309 -23.68 6.03 -16.86
N GLN A 310 -23.63 5.42 -18.06
CA GLN A 310 -24.33 4.18 -18.38
C GLN A 310 -23.58 2.89 -17.96
N THR A 311 -22.43 3.03 -17.33
CA THR A 311 -21.60 1.91 -16.90
C THR A 311 -21.56 1.80 -15.37
N PHE A 312 -20.89 0.76 -14.85
CA PHE A 312 -20.67 0.64 -13.42
C PHE A 312 -19.78 1.79 -12.89
N LEU A 313 -20.01 2.17 -11.64
CA LEU A 313 -19.28 3.26 -10.99
C LEU A 313 -17.84 2.84 -10.67
N SER A 314 -16.87 3.57 -11.21
CA SER A 314 -15.43 3.35 -10.99
C SER A 314 -14.66 4.67 -10.88
N PRO A 315 -13.42 4.67 -10.37
CA PRO A 315 -12.60 5.89 -10.35
C PRO A 315 -12.38 6.52 -11.73
N LYS A 316 -12.47 5.72 -12.80
CA LYS A 316 -12.24 6.15 -14.18
C LYS A 316 -13.42 6.86 -14.83
N ASN A 317 -14.62 6.66 -14.31
CA ASN A 317 -15.85 7.15 -14.95
C ASN A 317 -16.80 7.92 -14.02
N VAL A 318 -16.42 8.09 -12.75
CA VAL A 318 -17.22 8.86 -11.81
C VAL A 318 -17.32 10.32 -12.25
N ASN A 319 -18.52 10.89 -12.12
CA ASN A 319 -18.76 12.30 -12.33
C ASN A 319 -19.75 12.85 -11.30
N ILE A 320 -19.60 14.13 -10.99
CA ILE A 320 -20.52 14.90 -10.15
C ILE A 320 -21.01 16.09 -10.94
N ASN A 321 -22.33 16.20 -11.08
CA ASN A 321 -22.96 17.30 -11.80
C ASN A 321 -23.94 18.03 -10.90
N VAL A 322 -23.96 19.37 -11.01
CA VAL A 322 -24.99 20.21 -10.38
C VAL A 322 -26.35 19.91 -11.03
N THR A 323 -27.33 19.70 -10.20
CA THR A 323 -28.71 19.48 -10.65
C THR A 323 -29.58 20.70 -10.39
N THR A 324 -29.49 21.27 -9.20
CA THR A 324 -30.28 22.42 -8.78
C THR A 324 -29.46 23.31 -7.85
N GLU A 325 -29.84 24.61 -7.79
CA GLU A 325 -29.17 25.60 -6.93
C GLU A 325 -30.20 26.22 -5.97
N PHE A 326 -30.76 25.41 -5.08
CA PHE A 326 -31.61 25.85 -4.00
C PHE A 326 -30.98 25.68 -2.66
N GLU A 327 -31.26 26.57 -1.72
CA GLU A 327 -30.87 26.40 -0.33
C GLU A 327 -31.58 25.18 0.28
N ALA A 328 -30.82 24.31 0.90
CA ALA A 328 -31.36 23.15 1.61
C ALA A 328 -31.45 23.45 3.11
N SER A 329 -32.43 22.88 3.78
CA SER A 329 -32.52 22.96 5.25
C SER A 329 -31.38 22.12 5.86
N LEU A 330 -30.54 22.76 6.67
CA LEU A 330 -29.45 22.09 7.37
C LEU A 330 -29.94 21.22 8.56
N GLY A 331 -31.17 21.42 8.99
CA GLY A 331 -31.76 20.74 10.15
C GLY A 331 -32.48 19.43 9.83
N ALA A 332 -32.65 19.08 8.56
CA ALA A 332 -33.38 17.89 8.16
C ALA A 332 -32.58 17.08 7.13
N LYS A 333 -32.33 15.80 7.42
CA LYS A 333 -31.77 14.88 6.43
C LYS A 333 -32.85 14.52 5.42
N PRO A 334 -32.62 14.73 4.11
CA PRO A 334 -33.56 14.30 3.09
C PRO A 334 -33.82 12.79 3.16
N VAL A 335 -35.03 12.39 2.81
CA VAL A 335 -35.47 10.98 2.85
C VAL A 335 -36.10 10.62 1.50
N GLY A 336 -35.60 9.49 0.94
CA GLY A 336 -36.23 8.90 -0.24
C GLY A 336 -37.51 8.13 0.13
N ALA A 337 -38.64 8.47 -0.49
CA ALA A 337 -39.91 7.75 -0.35
C ALA A 337 -40.59 7.55 -1.69
N GLY A 338 -40.67 6.31 -2.13
CA GLY A 338 -41.16 5.95 -3.46
C GLY A 338 -40.27 6.55 -4.56
N GLY A 339 -40.85 7.28 -5.50
CA GLY A 339 -40.13 7.95 -6.59
C GLY A 339 -39.71 9.39 -6.30
N ASN A 340 -39.73 9.83 -5.04
CA ASN A 340 -39.42 11.22 -4.65
C ASN A 340 -38.46 11.28 -3.49
N VAL A 341 -37.76 12.40 -3.39
CA VAL A 341 -36.92 12.76 -2.24
C VAL A 341 -37.54 13.99 -1.55
N TYR A 342 -37.73 13.91 -0.25
CA TYR A 342 -38.34 14.91 0.60
C TYR A 342 -37.35 15.52 1.56
#